data_1e4f2f9f4fd7188dbed81ba7f2f264de
#
_entry.id   1e4f2f9f4fd7188dbed81ba7f2f264de
#
_cell.length_a   1.000
_cell.length_b   1.000
_cell.length_c   1.000
_cell.angle_alpha   90.00
_cell.angle_beta   90.00
_cell.angle_gamma   90.00
#
_symmetry.space_group_name_H-M   'P 1'
#
loop_
_entity.id
_entity.type
_entity.pdbx_description
1 polymer ?
#
loop_
_entity_poly.entity_id
_entity_poly.type
_entity_poly.pdbx_seq_one_letter_code
_entity_poly.pdbx_strand_id
1 'polypeptide(L)'
;DAVPFEAAPDNMRNFFQTGVSTNNNVSISHADENGDFRFSGTQLNRRGIVPNTDLNRNTLQTSMGKKLFNNRLEFRANAMYVGSSSDNVPNAGYDESSSVMYSFLWIPRNTPIDDLREYWKPGQENVQQSYVEELWGNNPFLIVNENTNSFNASRLLGDINATYHINDRMNIRLRSGQDMKNDIRQYRRATSTKKVLFGSYREDRLSFSENNTEALLSWANAAPLEQKDLRIDAKLGGNLMMQQSSSLVANNPQ
;
A
#
# COMPACT_ATOMS: atom_id res chain seq x y z
N ASP A 1 -4.78 -30.80 -41.38
CA ASP A 1 -3.44 -31.01 -41.95
C ASP A 1 -2.39 -30.92 -40.84
N ALA A 2 -1.43 -31.86 -40.84
CA ALA A 2 -0.30 -31.82 -39.90
C ALA A 2 0.61 -30.65 -40.25
N VAL A 3 0.85 -29.77 -39.27
CA VAL A 3 1.83 -28.68 -39.41
C VAL A 3 3.11 -29.06 -38.66
N PRO A 4 4.30 -28.64 -39.11
CA PRO A 4 5.55 -28.86 -38.40
C PRO A 4 5.47 -28.26 -37.00
N PHE A 5 6.04 -28.94 -35.99
CA PHE A 5 6.20 -28.38 -34.67
C PHE A 5 7.38 -27.41 -34.66
N GLU A 6 7.09 -26.12 -34.51
CA GLU A 6 8.09 -25.07 -34.31
C GLU A 6 8.01 -24.58 -32.87
N ALA A 7 9.09 -24.77 -32.10
CA ALA A 7 9.11 -24.35 -30.71
C ALA A 7 9.19 -22.84 -30.56
N ALA A 8 8.43 -22.28 -29.64
CA ALA A 8 8.50 -20.87 -29.22
C ALA A 8 9.14 -20.75 -27.82
N PRO A 9 10.49 -20.89 -27.69
CA PRO A 9 11.14 -21.05 -26.40
C PRO A 9 11.16 -19.75 -25.56
N ASP A 10 11.07 -18.60 -26.19
CA ASP A 10 11.20 -17.28 -25.55
C ASP A 10 9.84 -16.66 -25.14
N ASN A 11 8.76 -17.42 -25.19
CA ASN A 11 7.40 -16.91 -24.91
C ASN A 11 7.29 -16.11 -23.62
N MET A 12 7.80 -16.66 -22.50
CA MET A 12 7.75 -15.95 -21.22
C MET A 12 8.59 -14.67 -21.26
N ARG A 13 9.77 -14.72 -21.85
CA ARG A 13 10.65 -13.57 -21.97
C ARG A 13 10.03 -12.45 -22.83
N ASN A 14 9.40 -12.83 -23.93
CA ASN A 14 8.78 -11.89 -24.88
C ASN A 14 7.48 -11.26 -24.34
N PHE A 15 6.83 -11.91 -23.39
CA PHE A 15 5.65 -11.36 -22.73
C PHE A 15 6.03 -10.29 -21.68
N PHE A 16 7.01 -10.57 -20.84
CA PHE A 16 7.40 -9.65 -19.77
C PHE A 16 8.19 -8.46 -20.32
N GLN A 17 8.04 -7.32 -19.65
CA GLN A 17 8.76 -6.10 -19.97
C GLN A 17 9.80 -5.76 -18.92
N THR A 18 10.72 -4.84 -19.25
CA THR A 18 11.63 -4.29 -18.22
C THR A 18 10.84 -3.44 -17.25
N GLY A 19 10.83 -3.83 -15.99
CA GLY A 19 10.28 -3.01 -14.91
C GLY A 19 11.20 -1.83 -14.61
N VAL A 20 10.60 -0.67 -14.36
CA VAL A 20 11.34 0.56 -14.01
C VAL A 20 10.75 1.13 -12.74
N SER A 21 11.61 1.51 -11.80
CA SER A 21 11.20 2.18 -10.55
C SER A 21 12.03 3.44 -10.36
N THR A 22 11.35 4.57 -10.18
CA THR A 22 11.98 5.84 -9.80
C THR A 22 11.51 6.24 -8.42
N ASN A 23 12.44 6.66 -7.57
CA ASN A 23 12.15 7.11 -6.22
C ASN A 23 12.89 8.42 -5.96
N ASN A 24 12.13 9.51 -5.89
CA ASN A 24 12.63 10.87 -5.68
C ASN A 24 12.25 11.32 -4.27
N ASN A 25 13.23 11.83 -3.53
CA ASN A 25 13.01 12.40 -2.21
C ASN A 25 13.62 13.79 -2.11
N VAL A 26 12.87 14.72 -1.53
CA VAL A 26 13.33 16.05 -1.18
C VAL A 26 12.99 16.28 0.28
N SER A 27 13.95 16.82 1.05
CA SER A 27 13.71 17.19 2.44
C SER A 27 14.38 18.48 2.81
N ILE A 28 13.74 19.22 3.71
CA ILE A 28 14.29 20.40 4.38
C ILE A 28 14.15 20.21 5.88
N SER A 29 15.17 20.59 6.62
CA SER A 29 15.15 20.51 8.08
C SER A 29 15.99 21.63 8.68
N HIS A 30 15.61 22.03 9.88
CA HIS A 30 16.34 22.95 10.73
C HIS A 30 16.26 22.46 12.16
N ALA A 31 17.32 22.71 12.93
CA ALA A 31 17.36 22.44 14.37
C ALA A 31 18.20 23.50 15.06
N ASP A 32 17.70 23.95 16.21
CA ASP A 32 18.43 24.84 17.15
C ASP A 32 18.21 24.35 18.60
N GLU A 33 18.68 25.09 19.57
CA GLU A 33 18.57 24.73 21.00
C GLU A 33 17.11 24.69 21.49
N ASN A 34 16.21 25.42 20.83
CA ASN A 34 14.83 25.61 21.24
C ASN A 34 13.86 24.72 20.48
N GLY A 35 14.29 24.10 19.37
CA GLY A 35 13.41 23.23 18.60
C GLY A 35 14.01 22.77 17.28
N ASP A 36 13.22 21.96 16.62
CA ASP A 36 13.56 21.40 15.33
C ASP A 36 12.31 21.29 14.43
N PHE A 37 12.53 21.33 13.14
CA PHE A 37 11.52 20.90 12.18
C PHE A 37 12.15 20.13 11.03
N ARG A 38 11.39 19.23 10.47
CA ARG A 38 11.69 18.54 9.22
C ARG A 38 10.42 18.41 8.38
N PHE A 39 10.54 18.70 7.11
CA PHE A 39 9.56 18.41 6.09
C PHE A 39 10.23 17.58 5.00
N SER A 40 9.56 16.52 4.51
CA SER A 40 10.05 15.73 3.39
C SER A 40 8.93 15.27 2.50
N GLY A 41 9.20 15.23 1.20
CA GLY A 41 8.33 14.68 0.17
C GLY A 41 9.05 13.57 -0.59
N THR A 42 8.37 12.45 -0.78
CA THR A 42 8.88 11.32 -1.56
C THR A 42 7.86 10.93 -2.61
N GLN A 43 8.32 10.74 -3.85
CA GLN A 43 7.53 10.24 -4.95
C GLN A 43 8.15 8.94 -5.46
N LEU A 44 7.37 7.87 -5.45
CA LEU A 44 7.70 6.58 -6.05
C LEU A 44 6.78 6.36 -7.26
N ASN A 45 7.38 6.13 -8.42
CA ASN A 45 6.69 5.67 -9.62
C ASN A 45 7.31 4.35 -10.05
N ARG A 46 6.48 3.34 -10.28
CA ARG A 46 6.91 2.02 -10.73
C ARG A 46 6.07 1.55 -11.90
N ARG A 47 6.73 1.12 -12.95
CA ARG A 47 6.16 0.27 -14.00
C ARG A 47 6.60 -1.16 -13.73
N GLY A 48 5.65 -2.09 -13.65
CA GLY A 48 5.93 -3.49 -13.34
C GLY A 48 6.57 -4.25 -14.49
N ILE A 49 7.06 -5.45 -14.20
CA ILE A 49 7.56 -6.39 -15.23
C ILE A 49 6.42 -7.06 -16.00
N VAL A 50 5.25 -7.21 -15.38
CA VAL A 50 4.03 -7.63 -16.06
C VAL A 50 3.49 -6.43 -16.86
N PRO A 51 3.16 -6.58 -18.15
CA PRO A 51 2.58 -5.49 -18.94
C PRO A 51 1.34 -4.89 -18.27
N ASN A 52 1.14 -3.58 -18.47
CA ASN A 52 0.00 -2.82 -17.94
C ASN A 52 -0.14 -2.90 -16.41
N THR A 53 0.99 -2.94 -15.68
CA THR A 53 0.99 -2.88 -14.21
C THR A 53 1.88 -1.73 -13.72
N ASP A 54 1.39 -1.03 -12.71
CA ASP A 54 2.04 0.15 -12.16
C ASP A 54 1.88 0.25 -10.64
N LEU A 55 2.61 1.18 -10.05
CA LEU A 55 2.41 1.66 -8.68
C LEU A 55 2.89 3.09 -8.57
N ASN A 56 2.02 3.97 -8.14
CA ASN A 56 2.33 5.35 -7.81
C ASN A 56 2.16 5.57 -6.31
N ARG A 57 3.16 6.19 -5.66
CA ARG A 57 3.07 6.52 -4.24
C ARG A 57 3.69 7.88 -3.96
N ASN A 58 2.93 8.73 -3.29
CA ASN A 58 3.40 10.01 -2.77
C ASN A 58 3.36 9.96 -1.24
N THR A 59 4.47 10.33 -0.62
CA THR A 59 4.58 10.41 0.84
C THR A 59 5.00 11.81 1.22
N LEU A 60 4.22 12.46 2.08
CA LEU A 60 4.57 13.71 2.72
C LEU A 60 4.76 13.44 4.20
N GLN A 61 5.87 13.90 4.76
CA GLN A 61 6.17 13.72 6.18
C GLN A 61 6.64 15.03 6.78
N THR A 62 6.11 15.37 7.94
CA THR A 62 6.57 16.48 8.73
C THR A 62 6.78 16.07 10.18
N SER A 63 7.79 16.67 10.80
CA SER A 63 8.00 16.61 12.24
C SER A 63 8.41 17.96 12.74
N MET A 64 7.94 18.33 13.92
CA MET A 64 8.37 19.54 14.62
C MET A 64 8.50 19.27 16.10
N GLY A 65 9.50 19.87 16.71
CA GLY A 65 9.70 19.91 18.14
C GLY A 65 9.93 21.33 18.62
N LYS A 66 9.43 21.69 19.79
CA LYS A 66 9.64 22.99 20.40
C LYS A 66 9.75 22.86 21.91
N LYS A 67 10.71 23.54 22.49
CA LYS A 67 10.86 23.74 23.93
C LYS A 67 10.38 25.15 24.30
N LEU A 68 9.52 25.23 25.31
CA LEU A 68 8.84 26.44 25.74
C LEU A 68 9.04 26.63 27.27
N PHE A 69 8.86 27.88 27.75
CA PHE A 69 8.88 28.18 29.18
C PHE A 69 10.17 27.74 29.89
N ASN A 70 11.32 28.09 29.33
CA ASN A 70 12.64 27.69 29.86
C ASN A 70 12.78 26.16 29.98
N ASN A 71 12.41 25.45 28.90
CA ASN A 71 12.44 23.98 28.78
C ASN A 71 11.46 23.24 29.72
N ARG A 72 10.50 23.93 30.34
CA ARG A 72 9.48 23.27 31.16
C ARG A 72 8.42 22.55 30.34
N LEU A 73 8.17 22.98 29.11
CA LEU A 73 7.25 22.31 28.21
C LEU A 73 7.98 21.91 26.94
N GLU A 74 8.05 20.62 26.69
CA GLU A 74 8.51 20.04 25.43
C GLU A 74 7.31 19.61 24.61
N PHE A 75 7.20 20.13 23.40
CA PHE A 75 6.14 19.77 22.46
C PHE A 75 6.77 19.12 21.24
N ARG A 76 6.15 18.03 20.77
CA ARG A 76 6.51 17.38 19.51
C ARG A 76 5.25 16.96 18.75
N ALA A 77 5.25 17.22 17.45
CA ALA A 77 4.22 16.79 16.54
C ALA A 77 4.85 16.10 15.32
N ASN A 78 4.26 15.00 14.90
CA ASN A 78 4.62 14.28 13.69
C ASN A 78 3.38 14.04 12.86
N ALA A 79 3.51 14.15 11.54
CA ALA A 79 2.45 13.77 10.61
C ALA A 79 3.06 13.15 9.36
N MET A 80 2.43 12.11 8.85
CA MET A 80 2.79 11.46 7.60
C MET A 80 1.52 11.17 6.81
N TYR A 81 1.47 11.66 5.58
CA TYR A 81 0.44 11.33 4.61
C TYR A 81 1.04 10.45 3.52
N VAL A 82 0.35 9.35 3.19
CA VAL A 82 0.72 8.44 2.11
C VAL A 82 -0.47 8.28 1.18
N GLY A 83 -0.35 8.75 -0.06
CA GLY A 83 -1.26 8.44 -1.15
C GLY A 83 -0.64 7.37 -2.04
N SER A 84 -1.36 6.28 -2.31
CA SER A 84 -0.89 5.19 -3.18
C SER A 84 -1.98 4.78 -4.14
N SER A 85 -1.64 4.58 -5.41
CA SER A 85 -2.56 4.10 -6.43
C SER A 85 -1.87 3.15 -7.41
N SER A 86 -2.67 2.30 -8.00
CA SER A 86 -2.30 1.46 -9.14
C SER A 86 -3.52 1.25 -10.00
N ASP A 87 -3.36 1.38 -11.32
CA ASP A 87 -4.43 1.08 -12.27
C ASP A 87 -4.58 -0.42 -12.48
N ASN A 88 -3.48 -1.18 -12.27
CA ASN A 88 -3.53 -2.63 -12.32
C ASN A 88 -2.43 -3.26 -11.47
N VAL A 89 -2.82 -3.96 -10.41
CA VAL A 89 -1.93 -4.82 -9.61
C VAL A 89 -1.99 -6.23 -10.18
N PRO A 90 -0.85 -6.82 -10.57
CA PRO A 90 -0.83 -8.18 -11.07
C PRO A 90 -1.28 -9.14 -9.98
N ASN A 91 -2.19 -10.05 -10.32
CA ASN A 91 -2.54 -11.14 -9.43
C ASN A 91 -1.48 -12.24 -9.54
N ALA A 92 -1.05 -12.74 -8.39
CA ALA A 92 -0.16 -13.89 -8.27
C ALA A 92 -0.92 -15.05 -7.64
N GLY A 93 -0.54 -16.28 -8.02
CA GLY A 93 -1.14 -17.48 -7.47
C GLY A 93 -2.05 -18.21 -8.45
N TYR A 94 -2.87 -19.10 -7.90
CA TYR A 94 -3.68 -20.05 -8.66
C TYR A 94 -5.09 -19.50 -8.91
N ASP A 95 -5.17 -18.41 -9.68
CA ASP A 95 -6.44 -17.79 -10.09
C ASP A 95 -6.55 -17.78 -11.61
N GLU A 96 -7.48 -18.56 -12.13
CA GLU A 96 -7.72 -18.71 -13.58
C GLU A 96 -8.19 -17.40 -14.24
N SER A 97 -8.89 -16.54 -13.48
CA SER A 97 -9.51 -15.34 -14.05
C SER A 97 -8.54 -14.16 -14.22
N SER A 98 -7.46 -14.10 -13.44
CA SER A 98 -6.61 -12.92 -13.38
C SER A 98 -5.11 -13.19 -13.20
N SER A 99 -4.69 -14.45 -13.05
CA SER A 99 -3.28 -14.79 -12.95
C SER A 99 -2.67 -15.09 -14.31
N VAL A 100 -1.74 -14.23 -14.74
CA VAL A 100 -0.99 -14.45 -15.97
C VAL A 100 -0.16 -15.73 -15.90
N MET A 101 0.43 -16.01 -14.75
CA MET A 101 1.26 -17.22 -14.57
C MET A 101 0.44 -18.50 -14.70
N TYR A 102 -0.84 -18.46 -14.30
CA TYR A 102 -1.74 -19.59 -14.55
C TYR A 102 -1.95 -19.83 -16.05
N SER A 103 -2.15 -18.77 -16.83
CA SER A 103 -2.31 -18.89 -18.29
C SER A 103 -1.08 -19.49 -18.97
N PHE A 104 0.12 -19.15 -18.51
CA PHE A 104 1.36 -19.72 -19.08
C PHE A 104 1.50 -21.23 -18.90
N LEU A 105 0.81 -21.84 -17.93
CA LEU A 105 0.82 -23.30 -17.79
C LEU A 105 0.12 -24.01 -18.98
N TRP A 106 -0.78 -23.29 -19.64
CA TRP A 106 -1.65 -23.84 -20.68
C TRP A 106 -1.27 -23.39 -22.10
N ILE A 107 -0.31 -22.49 -22.28
CA ILE A 107 0.17 -22.07 -23.59
C ILE A 107 0.94 -23.22 -24.23
N PRO A 108 0.51 -23.72 -25.41
CA PRO A 108 1.28 -24.72 -26.15
C PRO A 108 2.68 -24.23 -26.50
N ARG A 109 3.66 -25.12 -26.48
CA ARG A 109 5.08 -24.76 -26.69
C ARG A 109 5.39 -24.29 -28.11
N ASN A 110 4.49 -24.48 -29.04
CA ASN A 110 4.58 -24.09 -30.43
C ASN A 110 3.69 -22.89 -30.79
N THR A 111 3.06 -22.25 -29.80
CA THR A 111 2.27 -21.03 -30.02
C THR A 111 3.13 -19.84 -29.67
N PRO A 112 3.55 -19.00 -30.64
CA PRO A 112 4.26 -17.76 -30.35
C PRO A 112 3.41 -16.82 -29.51
N ILE A 113 4.00 -16.22 -28.47
CA ILE A 113 3.27 -15.30 -27.55
C ILE A 113 2.74 -14.07 -28.28
N ASP A 114 3.41 -13.64 -29.33
CA ASP A 114 3.01 -12.46 -30.12
C ASP A 114 1.70 -12.68 -30.88
N ASP A 115 1.37 -13.91 -31.24
CA ASP A 115 0.11 -14.27 -31.89
C ASP A 115 -1.10 -14.09 -30.95
N LEU A 116 -0.85 -14.00 -29.63
CA LEU A 116 -1.87 -13.79 -28.62
C LEU A 116 -2.14 -12.33 -28.28
N ARG A 117 -1.42 -11.38 -28.93
CA ARG A 117 -1.60 -9.94 -28.68
C ARG A 117 -3.00 -9.46 -29.08
N GLU A 118 -3.54 -9.98 -30.19
CA GLU A 118 -4.92 -9.80 -30.58
C GLU A 118 -5.81 -10.77 -29.78
N TYR A 119 -6.07 -10.37 -28.53
CA TYR A 119 -6.74 -11.26 -27.56
C TYR A 119 -8.25 -11.37 -27.73
N TRP A 120 -8.85 -10.57 -28.62
CA TRP A 120 -10.24 -10.75 -29.02
C TRP A 120 -10.31 -11.51 -30.35
N LYS A 121 -11.35 -12.32 -30.55
CA LYS A 121 -11.64 -12.89 -31.88
C LYS A 121 -12.04 -11.75 -32.82
N PRO A 122 -11.54 -11.73 -34.05
CA PRO A 122 -11.89 -10.70 -35.02
C PRO A 122 -13.41 -10.56 -35.23
N GLY A 123 -13.93 -9.32 -35.09
CA GLY A 123 -15.37 -9.04 -35.16
C GLY A 123 -16.18 -9.46 -33.93
N GLN A 124 -15.51 -9.91 -32.86
CA GLN A 124 -16.13 -10.28 -31.59
C GLN A 124 -15.45 -9.59 -30.39
N GLU A 125 -14.93 -8.37 -30.62
CA GLU A 125 -14.29 -7.56 -29.61
C GLU A 125 -15.26 -7.30 -28.44
N ASN A 126 -14.77 -7.46 -27.21
CA ASN A 126 -15.56 -7.40 -25.96
C ASN A 126 -16.64 -8.50 -25.81
N VAL A 127 -16.69 -9.48 -26.70
CA VAL A 127 -17.63 -10.61 -26.66
C VAL A 127 -16.91 -11.93 -26.44
N GLN A 128 -15.91 -12.22 -27.28
CA GLN A 128 -15.23 -13.50 -27.27
C GLN A 128 -13.72 -13.33 -27.37
N GLN A 129 -13.00 -13.81 -26.36
CA GLN A 129 -11.55 -13.83 -26.40
C GLN A 129 -11.01 -14.94 -27.31
N SER A 130 -9.79 -14.72 -27.81
CA SER A 130 -8.97 -15.76 -28.42
C SER A 130 -8.26 -16.52 -27.30
N TYR A 131 -8.79 -17.67 -26.91
CA TYR A 131 -8.23 -18.48 -25.83
C TYR A 131 -6.88 -19.11 -26.24
N VAL A 132 -6.00 -19.30 -25.29
CA VAL A 132 -4.77 -20.06 -25.48
C VAL A 132 -5.04 -21.57 -25.49
N GLU A 133 -6.10 -21.96 -24.78
CA GLU A 133 -6.61 -23.31 -24.67
C GLU A 133 -8.09 -23.25 -24.29
N GLU A 134 -8.93 -24.09 -24.88
CA GLU A 134 -10.38 -23.96 -24.78
C GLU A 134 -10.95 -24.27 -23.39
N LEU A 135 -10.27 -25.10 -22.58
CA LEU A 135 -10.78 -25.54 -21.29
C LEU A 135 -10.31 -24.65 -20.12
N TRP A 136 -9.01 -24.34 -20.05
CA TRP A 136 -8.41 -23.78 -18.82
C TRP A 136 -7.70 -22.44 -19.00
N GLY A 137 -7.20 -22.12 -20.20
CA GLY A 137 -6.31 -20.98 -20.41
C GLY A 137 -7.05 -19.71 -20.88
N ASN A 138 -7.00 -18.63 -20.12
CA ASN A 138 -7.29 -17.30 -20.64
C ASN A 138 -6.11 -16.76 -21.46
N ASN A 139 -6.38 -15.85 -22.40
CA ASN A 139 -5.34 -15.13 -23.09
C ASN A 139 -4.59 -14.21 -22.09
N PRO A 140 -3.25 -14.30 -21.98
CA PRO A 140 -2.49 -13.50 -21.01
C PRO A 140 -2.58 -11.99 -21.29
N PHE A 141 -2.75 -11.56 -22.54
CA PHE A 141 -2.95 -10.14 -22.87
C PHE A 141 -4.35 -9.65 -22.50
N LEU A 142 -5.39 -10.49 -22.60
CA LEU A 142 -6.70 -10.16 -22.05
C LEU A 142 -6.61 -9.96 -20.53
N ILE A 143 -5.87 -10.82 -19.82
CA ILE A 143 -5.71 -10.70 -18.37
C ILE A 143 -5.10 -9.34 -18.01
N VAL A 144 -4.01 -8.94 -18.65
CA VAL A 144 -3.32 -7.71 -18.26
C VAL A 144 -4.01 -6.44 -18.74
N ASN A 145 -4.82 -6.50 -19.77
CA ASN A 145 -5.47 -5.32 -20.34
C ASN A 145 -6.92 -5.14 -19.86
N GLU A 146 -7.64 -6.24 -19.63
CA GLU A 146 -9.08 -6.19 -19.35
C GLU A 146 -9.42 -6.66 -17.93
N ASN A 147 -8.69 -7.66 -17.39
CA ASN A 147 -8.96 -8.23 -16.07
C ASN A 147 -8.15 -7.52 -15.00
N THR A 148 -8.44 -6.24 -14.80
CA THR A 148 -7.65 -5.35 -13.95
C THR A 148 -8.05 -5.42 -12.48
N ASN A 149 -7.06 -5.19 -11.62
CA ASN A 149 -7.22 -4.98 -10.19
C ASN A 149 -6.61 -3.63 -9.84
N SER A 150 -7.42 -2.60 -9.71
CA SER A 150 -6.94 -1.26 -9.34
C SER A 150 -7.17 -0.96 -7.86
N PHE A 151 -6.40 -0.03 -7.33
CA PHE A 151 -6.65 0.53 -6.03
C PHE A 151 -6.25 1.99 -5.93
N ASN A 152 -6.93 2.70 -5.02
CA ASN A 152 -6.58 4.04 -4.57
C ASN A 152 -6.67 4.08 -3.06
N ALA A 153 -5.54 4.28 -2.40
CA ALA A 153 -5.45 4.27 -0.94
C ALA A 153 -4.79 5.55 -0.43
N SER A 154 -5.33 6.09 0.65
CA SER A 154 -4.74 7.18 1.41
C SER A 154 -4.61 6.79 2.87
N ARG A 155 -3.52 7.19 3.52
CA ARG A 155 -3.29 7.00 4.94
C ARG A 155 -2.70 8.27 5.56
N LEU A 156 -3.27 8.70 6.66
CA LEU A 156 -2.73 9.75 7.50
C LEU A 156 -2.37 9.17 8.86
N LEU A 157 -1.10 9.27 9.20
CA LEU A 157 -0.58 8.94 10.53
C LEU A 157 -0.06 10.22 11.16
N GLY A 158 -0.30 10.41 12.44
CA GLY A 158 0.26 11.53 13.16
C GLY A 158 0.15 11.36 14.66
N ASP A 159 1.01 12.06 15.38
CA ASP A 159 0.94 12.14 16.82
C ASP A 159 1.38 13.52 17.32
N ILE A 160 0.79 13.90 18.42
CA ILE A 160 1.18 15.06 19.21
C ILE A 160 1.60 14.55 20.59
N ASN A 161 2.73 15.01 21.05
CA ASN A 161 3.29 14.70 22.36
C ASN A 161 3.67 15.98 23.08
N ALA A 162 3.19 16.17 24.30
CA ALA A 162 3.52 17.27 25.17
C ALA A 162 4.04 16.71 26.51
N THR A 163 5.23 17.10 26.90
CA THR A 163 5.82 16.74 28.20
C THR A 163 6.02 18.02 29.01
N TYR A 164 5.33 18.12 30.14
CA TYR A 164 5.48 19.22 31.08
C TYR A 164 6.29 18.78 32.29
N HIS A 165 7.44 19.41 32.50
CA HIS A 165 8.31 19.22 33.66
C HIS A 165 7.81 20.07 34.83
N ILE A 166 7.15 19.41 35.80
CA ILE A 166 6.64 20.06 37.01
C ILE A 166 7.83 20.56 37.85
N ASN A 167 8.85 19.70 37.98
CA ASN A 167 10.14 19.95 38.58
C ASN A 167 11.17 18.94 38.05
N ASP A 168 12.41 18.98 38.56
CA ASP A 168 13.52 18.13 38.12
C ASP A 168 13.29 16.62 38.35
N ARG A 169 12.27 16.26 39.12
CA ARG A 169 11.93 14.86 39.45
C ARG A 169 10.61 14.39 38.87
N MET A 170 9.74 15.32 38.46
CA MET A 170 8.39 14.99 38.04
C MET A 170 8.03 15.60 36.70
N ASN A 171 7.47 14.78 35.82
CA ASN A 171 6.88 15.25 34.57
C ASN A 171 5.55 14.57 34.28
N ILE A 172 4.71 15.27 33.54
CA ILE A 172 3.49 14.73 32.92
C ILE A 172 3.68 14.72 31.43
N ARG A 173 3.48 13.57 30.79
CA ARG A 173 3.43 13.42 29.36
C ARG A 173 2.00 13.14 28.91
N LEU A 174 1.55 13.91 27.93
CA LEU A 174 0.30 13.66 27.20
C LEU A 174 0.68 13.36 25.76
N ARG A 175 0.16 12.29 25.22
CA ARG A 175 0.31 11.90 23.82
C ARG A 175 -1.04 11.55 23.23
N SER A 176 -1.30 12.02 22.01
CA SER A 176 -2.44 11.57 21.22
C SER A 176 -1.96 11.26 19.82
N GLY A 177 -2.22 10.04 19.37
CA GLY A 177 -1.89 9.54 18.04
C GLY A 177 -3.14 9.23 17.25
N GLN A 178 -3.09 9.48 15.94
CA GLN A 178 -4.16 9.22 15.00
C GLN A 178 -3.62 8.41 13.82
N ASP A 179 -4.33 7.34 13.44
CA ASP A 179 -4.15 6.58 12.22
C ASP A 179 -5.46 6.53 11.45
N MET A 180 -5.48 7.05 10.23
CA MET A 180 -6.64 7.05 9.35
C MET A 180 -6.25 6.45 8.01
N LYS A 181 -7.02 5.47 7.53
CA LYS A 181 -6.82 4.84 6.23
C LYS A 181 -8.14 4.78 5.47
N ASN A 182 -8.10 5.16 4.19
CA ASN A 182 -9.16 4.91 3.22
C ASN A 182 -8.55 4.13 2.05
N ASP A 183 -9.25 3.09 1.57
CA ASP A 183 -8.75 2.19 0.53
C ASP A 183 -9.94 1.79 -0.36
N ILE A 184 -9.88 2.17 -1.64
CA ILE A 184 -10.87 1.79 -2.66
C ILE A 184 -10.18 0.83 -3.60
N ARG A 185 -10.75 -0.35 -3.78
CA ARG A 185 -10.26 -1.40 -4.66
C ARG A 185 -11.32 -1.76 -5.67
N GLN A 186 -10.92 -1.91 -6.92
CA GLN A 186 -11.81 -2.28 -8.01
C GLN A 186 -11.25 -3.52 -8.72
N TYR A 187 -12.10 -4.48 -8.93
CA TYR A 187 -11.79 -5.72 -9.62
C TYR A 187 -12.68 -5.82 -10.83
N ARG A 188 -12.10 -5.79 -12.00
CA ARG A 188 -12.80 -5.91 -13.28
C ARG A 188 -12.42 -7.21 -13.96
N ARG A 189 -13.40 -7.89 -14.50
CA ARG A 189 -13.20 -9.04 -15.38
C ARG A 189 -14.03 -8.83 -16.63
N ALA A 190 -13.40 -9.00 -17.78
CA ALA A 190 -14.07 -8.90 -19.06
C ALA A 190 -14.99 -10.08 -19.32
N THR A 191 -15.91 -9.91 -20.22
CA THR A 191 -16.68 -11.00 -20.81
C THR A 191 -15.75 -12.06 -21.41
N SER A 192 -16.23 -13.29 -21.55
CA SER A 192 -15.45 -14.43 -22.05
C SER A 192 -14.27 -14.85 -21.15
N THR A 193 -14.04 -14.19 -20.01
CA THR A 193 -13.07 -14.68 -19.03
C THR A 193 -13.50 -16.02 -18.45
N LYS A 194 -12.62 -17.03 -18.47
CA LYS A 194 -12.88 -18.33 -17.86
C LYS A 194 -13.34 -18.17 -16.42
N LYS A 195 -14.34 -18.97 -16.01
CA LYS A 195 -15.08 -18.90 -14.73
C LYS A 195 -15.97 -17.67 -14.52
N VAL A 196 -15.85 -16.64 -15.35
CA VAL A 196 -16.64 -15.40 -15.25
C VAL A 196 -17.07 -14.96 -16.65
N LEU A 197 -17.78 -15.86 -17.36
CA LEU A 197 -18.05 -15.71 -18.80
C LEU A 197 -18.80 -14.43 -19.18
N PHE A 198 -19.63 -13.90 -18.28
CA PHE A 198 -20.39 -12.67 -18.49
C PHE A 198 -19.63 -11.42 -18.00
N GLY A 199 -18.39 -11.60 -17.54
CA GLY A 199 -17.64 -10.55 -16.89
C GLY A 199 -18.08 -10.31 -15.44
N SER A 200 -17.31 -9.54 -14.70
CA SER A 200 -17.68 -9.11 -13.34
C SER A 200 -17.03 -7.77 -12.99
N TYR A 201 -17.71 -7.07 -12.09
CA TYR A 201 -17.16 -5.89 -11.44
C TYR A 201 -17.42 -5.97 -9.94
N ARG A 202 -16.38 -5.69 -9.16
CA ARG A 202 -16.48 -5.57 -7.70
C ARG A 202 -15.73 -4.33 -7.25
N GLU A 203 -16.32 -3.58 -6.33
CA GLU A 203 -15.68 -2.48 -5.65
C GLU A 203 -15.74 -2.68 -4.13
N ASP A 204 -14.57 -2.59 -3.50
CA ASP A 204 -14.44 -2.63 -2.05
C ASP A 204 -14.02 -1.24 -1.57
N ARG A 205 -14.76 -0.66 -0.63
CA ARG A 205 -14.41 0.57 0.08
C ARG A 205 -14.15 0.24 1.53
N LEU A 206 -12.92 0.44 1.95
CA LEU A 206 -12.45 0.13 3.30
C LEU A 206 -12.02 1.42 3.99
N SER A 207 -12.53 1.69 5.18
CA SER A 207 -12.04 2.77 6.01
C SER A 207 -11.64 2.27 7.39
N PHE A 208 -10.61 2.86 7.92
CA PHE A 208 -10.08 2.57 9.24
C PHE A 208 -9.67 3.88 9.91
N SER A 209 -10.02 4.04 11.17
CA SER A 209 -9.60 5.16 12.01
C SER A 209 -9.30 4.65 13.41
N GLU A 210 -8.14 5.01 13.94
CA GLU A 210 -7.74 4.73 15.31
C GLU A 210 -7.19 6.01 15.94
N ASN A 211 -7.69 6.33 17.12
CA ASN A 211 -7.12 7.33 18.01
C ASN A 211 -6.64 6.67 19.29
N ASN A 212 -5.43 7.02 19.69
CA ASN A 212 -4.79 6.47 20.87
C ASN A 212 -4.24 7.61 21.72
N THR A 213 -4.87 7.87 22.88
CA THR A 213 -4.50 8.95 23.77
C THR A 213 -3.97 8.41 25.09
N GLU A 214 -2.78 8.85 25.46
CA GLU A 214 -2.04 8.41 26.66
C GLU A 214 -1.74 9.60 27.55
N ALA A 215 -1.89 9.41 28.87
CA ALA A 215 -1.38 10.29 29.89
C ALA A 215 -0.45 9.50 30.84
N LEU A 216 0.73 10.05 31.12
CA LEU A 216 1.75 9.42 31.93
C LEU A 216 2.38 10.43 32.90
N LEU A 217 2.22 10.19 34.19
CA LEU A 217 2.95 10.87 35.25
C LEU A 217 4.19 10.05 35.59
N SER A 218 5.36 10.69 35.55
CA SER A 218 6.63 10.06 35.89
C SER A 218 7.28 10.80 37.07
N TRP A 219 7.81 10.04 37.99
CA TRP A 219 8.63 10.54 39.12
C TRP A 219 9.93 9.75 39.16
N ALA A 220 11.05 10.46 39.28
CA ALA A 220 12.37 9.86 39.39
C ALA A 220 13.13 10.50 40.55
N ASN A 221 13.77 9.70 41.38
CA ASN A 221 14.69 10.21 42.40
C ASN A 221 16.02 10.60 41.70
N ALA A 222 16.20 11.91 41.43
CA ALA A 222 17.36 12.42 40.70
C ALA A 222 18.65 12.53 41.55
N ALA A 223 18.57 12.37 42.85
CA ALA A 223 19.75 12.36 43.73
C ALA A 223 20.04 10.93 44.20
N PRO A 224 21.27 10.40 44.03
CA PRO A 224 21.67 9.29 44.89
C PRO A 224 21.45 9.76 46.32
N LEU A 225 20.67 9.01 47.08
CA LEU A 225 20.70 9.15 48.55
C LEU A 225 22.17 8.97 48.92
N GLU A 226 22.81 9.96 49.47
CA GLU A 226 24.27 10.04 49.72
C GLU A 226 24.89 8.84 50.45
N GLN A 227 24.11 7.84 50.75
CA GLN A 227 24.56 6.64 51.49
C GLN A 227 24.08 5.29 50.90
N LYS A 228 23.31 5.25 49.82
CA LYS A 228 22.91 3.99 49.19
C LYS A 228 22.74 4.23 47.69
N ASP A 229 23.37 3.40 46.85
CA ASP A 229 23.23 3.35 45.38
C ASP A 229 21.81 2.92 44.94
N LEU A 230 20.75 3.47 45.55
CA LEU A 230 19.38 3.12 45.28
C LEU A 230 18.70 4.23 44.44
N ARG A 231 18.37 3.90 43.21
CA ARG A 231 17.53 4.70 42.33
C ARG A 231 16.11 4.13 42.34
N ILE A 232 15.12 4.98 42.60
CA ILE A 232 13.70 4.61 42.53
C ILE A 232 13.03 5.51 41.53
N ASP A 233 12.40 4.88 40.51
CA ASP A 233 11.58 5.55 39.51
C ASP A 233 10.15 5.00 39.63
N ALA A 234 9.15 5.87 39.60
CA ALA A 234 7.73 5.50 39.61
C ALA A 234 7.00 6.13 38.44
N LYS A 235 6.09 5.38 37.83
CA LYS A 235 5.25 5.86 36.72
C LYS A 235 3.81 5.45 36.96
N LEU A 236 2.88 6.38 36.72
CA LEU A 236 1.44 6.14 36.73
C LEU A 236 0.86 6.68 35.43
N GLY A 237 0.11 5.86 34.72
CA GLY A 237 -0.46 6.29 33.44
C GLY A 237 -1.70 5.53 33.07
N GLY A 238 -2.38 6.05 32.06
CA GLY A 238 -3.54 5.44 31.45
C GLY A 238 -3.54 5.72 29.93
N ASN A 239 -4.25 4.85 29.23
CA ASN A 239 -4.40 4.91 27.79
C ASN A 239 -5.88 4.74 27.43
N LEU A 240 -6.36 5.55 26.49
CA LEU A 240 -7.66 5.42 25.86
C LEU A 240 -7.46 5.22 24.37
N MET A 241 -7.94 4.08 23.85
CA MET A 241 -7.94 3.77 22.44
C MET A 241 -9.37 3.73 21.91
N MET A 242 -9.60 4.42 20.81
CA MET A 242 -10.85 4.38 20.04
C MET A 242 -10.53 3.94 18.63
N GLN A 243 -11.20 2.88 18.16
CA GLN A 243 -11.02 2.33 16.83
C GLN A 243 -12.36 2.19 16.13
N GLN A 244 -12.37 2.55 14.85
CA GLN A 244 -13.52 2.36 13.97
C GLN A 244 -13.04 1.79 12.65
N SER A 245 -13.73 0.77 12.15
CA SER A 245 -13.54 0.23 10.82
C SER A 245 -14.87 0.09 10.09
N SER A 246 -14.84 0.33 8.80
CA SER A 246 -16.02 0.19 7.94
C SER A 246 -15.60 -0.47 6.63
N SER A 247 -16.45 -1.35 6.11
CA SER A 247 -16.27 -2.03 4.85
C SER A 247 -17.58 -2.03 4.07
N LEU A 248 -17.52 -1.55 2.84
CA LEU A 248 -18.60 -1.65 1.85
C LEU A 248 -18.07 -2.44 0.65
N VAL A 249 -18.78 -3.50 0.30
CA VAL A 249 -18.50 -4.32 -0.88
C VAL A 249 -19.69 -4.26 -1.81
N ALA A 250 -19.46 -3.81 -3.03
CA ALA A 250 -20.45 -3.79 -4.09
C ALA A 250 -19.96 -4.63 -5.28
N ASN A 251 -20.82 -5.48 -5.80
CA ASN A 251 -20.56 -6.30 -6.98
C ASN A 251 -21.81 -6.38 -7.87
N ASN A 252 -21.61 -6.50 -9.17
CA ASN A 252 -22.72 -6.82 -10.05
C ASN A 252 -23.18 -8.28 -9.83
N PRO A 253 -24.45 -8.58 -9.89
CA PRO A 253 -24.94 -9.96 -9.91
C PRO A 253 -24.37 -10.69 -11.13
N GLN A 254 -23.99 -11.93 -10.95
CA GLN A 254 -23.57 -12.84 -12.03
C GLN A 254 -24.78 -13.56 -12.62
#